data_a6d3ce2b4709ee2b8449deab7390263f
#
_entry.id   a6d3ce2b4709ee2b8449deab7390263f
#
_cell.length_a   1.000
_cell.length_b   1.000
_cell.length_c   1.000
_cell.angle_alpha   90.00
_cell.angle_beta   90.00
_cell.angle_gamma   90.00
#
_symmetry.space_group_name_H-M   'P 1'
#
loop_
_entity.id
_entity.type
_entity.pdbx_description
1 polymer ?
#
loop_
_entity_poly.entity_id
_entity_poly.type
_entity_poly.pdbx_seq_one_letter_code
_entity_poly.pdbx_strand_id
1 'polypeptide(L)'
;MFNLKTLTVGAASLAIMASAAAAETVIRLQSVLPTSGDEVRMVEDFANDVEQLTNGSVRIEILPAGAVVGPRDILDAVDAGLVEAGFAWTHYWGGKHPAANLFGAPIAGAGVGIDNIAFLSWFQYGGGKELYDRLWDEMGVNVKGFLLQPVGPEALGWFPSKIESMDDFRKLRFRAPPGMVGAAYNEIGVAAVAMGGADILPALEKGAIDA
;
A
#
# COMPACT_ATOMS: atom_id res chain seq x y z
N MET A 1 86.73 19.99 8.79
CA MET A 1 85.80 19.31 9.66
C MET A 1 84.45 20.00 9.51
N PHE A 2 83.56 19.46 8.64
CA PHE A 2 82.19 20.00 8.44
C PHE A 2 81.20 18.97 8.96
N ASN A 3 80.41 19.40 9.93
CA ASN A 3 79.35 18.59 10.56
C ASN A 3 78.06 18.72 9.75
N LEU A 4 77.69 17.64 9.13
CA LEU A 4 76.43 17.56 8.35
C LEU A 4 75.31 17.18 9.31
N LYS A 5 74.46 18.14 9.67
CA LYS A 5 73.24 17.87 10.42
C LYS A 5 72.19 17.36 9.44
N THR A 6 71.83 16.11 9.57
CA THR A 6 70.69 15.48 8.86
C THR A 6 69.39 16.03 9.34
N LEU A 7 68.66 16.74 8.46
CA LEU A 7 67.29 17.11 8.65
C LEU A 7 66.41 15.91 8.28
N THR A 8 65.80 15.28 9.28
CA THR A 8 64.70 14.33 9.07
C THR A 8 63.39 15.07 8.88
N VAL A 9 62.89 15.15 7.66
CA VAL A 9 61.56 15.62 7.34
C VAL A 9 60.57 14.50 7.62
N GLY A 10 59.79 14.61 8.71
CA GLY A 10 58.70 13.73 9.02
C GLY A 10 57.52 14.01 8.06
N ALA A 11 57.26 13.10 7.14
CA ALA A 11 56.04 13.14 6.33
C ALA A 11 54.87 12.73 7.20
N ALA A 12 54.11 13.69 7.66
CA ALA A 12 52.80 13.44 8.27
C ALA A 12 51.82 13.05 7.15
N SER A 13 51.58 11.74 6.99
CA SER A 13 50.52 11.24 6.15
C SER A 13 49.17 11.59 6.78
N LEU A 14 48.50 12.66 6.31
CA LEU A 14 47.11 12.92 6.56
C LEU A 14 46.31 11.82 5.80
N ALA A 15 45.89 10.76 6.52
CA ALA A 15 44.86 9.88 6.06
C ALA A 15 43.56 10.66 6.06
N ILE A 16 43.18 11.22 4.91
CA ILE A 16 41.85 11.74 4.67
C ILE A 16 40.95 10.49 4.63
N MET A 17 40.29 10.20 5.74
CA MET A 17 39.16 9.29 5.75
C MET A 17 38.05 9.99 4.93
N ALA A 18 38.03 9.74 3.65
CA ALA A 18 36.86 9.98 2.84
C ALA A 18 35.77 9.04 3.38
N SER A 19 34.94 9.55 4.28
CA SER A 19 33.64 8.93 4.52
C SER A 19 32.98 8.86 3.16
N ALA A 20 32.96 7.68 2.54
CA ALA A 20 32.07 7.44 1.43
C ALA A 20 30.67 7.69 1.99
N ALA A 21 30.12 8.87 1.76
CA ALA A 21 28.70 9.08 1.95
C ALA A 21 28.02 8.01 1.09
N ALA A 22 27.48 7.00 1.75
CA ALA A 22 26.66 6.02 1.04
C ALA A 22 25.58 6.83 0.31
N ALA A 23 25.48 6.65 -1.00
CA ALA A 23 24.47 7.36 -1.76
C ALA A 23 23.10 7.04 -1.15
N GLU A 24 22.35 8.06 -0.81
CA GLU A 24 20.98 7.91 -0.28
C GLU A 24 20.14 7.13 -1.32
N THR A 25 19.50 6.07 -0.87
CA THR A 25 18.52 5.35 -1.69
C THR A 25 17.14 5.94 -1.41
N VAL A 26 16.54 6.57 -2.41
CA VAL A 26 15.17 7.10 -2.30
C VAL A 26 14.20 6.10 -2.94
N ILE A 27 13.23 5.66 -2.17
CA ILE A 27 12.13 4.79 -2.60
C ILE A 27 10.89 5.66 -2.71
N ARG A 28 10.45 5.96 -3.94
CA ARG A 28 9.17 6.65 -4.16
C ARG A 28 8.06 5.63 -4.05
N LEU A 29 7.23 5.81 -3.04
CA LEU A 29 6.10 4.94 -2.74
C LEU A 29 4.81 5.69 -3.06
N GLN A 30 4.08 5.29 -4.11
CA GLN A 30 2.78 5.87 -4.38
C GLN A 30 1.69 5.20 -3.54
N SER A 31 0.95 6.01 -2.80
CA SER A 31 -0.23 5.60 -2.04
C SER A 31 -1.46 5.55 -2.95
N VAL A 32 -2.36 4.60 -2.66
CA VAL A 32 -3.72 4.55 -3.21
C VAL A 32 -4.67 5.53 -2.52
N LEU A 33 -4.24 6.08 -1.37
CA LEU A 33 -5.00 7.02 -0.55
C LEU A 33 -4.41 8.42 -0.58
N PRO A 34 -5.21 9.46 -0.32
CA PRO A 34 -4.72 10.81 -0.07
C PRO A 34 -3.88 10.85 1.21
N THR A 35 -2.96 11.81 1.31
CA THR A 35 -2.06 11.96 2.47
C THR A 35 -2.78 12.28 3.78
N SER A 36 -4.03 12.68 3.73
CA SER A 36 -4.86 12.92 4.92
C SER A 36 -5.45 11.65 5.56
N GLY A 37 -5.27 10.48 4.95
CA GLY A 37 -5.78 9.21 5.47
C GLY A 37 -5.00 8.71 6.67
N ASP A 38 -5.70 8.15 7.66
CA ASP A 38 -5.08 7.58 8.86
C ASP A 38 -4.11 6.44 8.49
N GLU A 39 -4.46 5.67 7.48
CA GLU A 39 -3.62 4.58 6.97
C GLU A 39 -2.30 5.10 6.38
N VAL A 40 -2.30 6.28 5.78
CA VAL A 40 -1.08 6.88 5.24
C VAL A 40 -0.14 7.31 6.35
N ARG A 41 -0.67 7.78 7.49
CA ARG A 41 0.17 8.07 8.68
C ARG A 41 0.94 6.85 9.16
N MET A 42 0.35 5.66 9.12
CA MET A 42 1.07 4.43 9.47
C MET A 42 2.19 4.11 8.48
N VAL A 43 2.01 4.45 7.21
CA VAL A 43 3.07 4.34 6.18
C VAL A 43 4.18 5.38 6.43
N GLU A 44 3.82 6.58 6.87
CA GLU A 44 4.77 7.63 7.26
C GLU A 44 5.61 7.20 8.48
N ASP A 45 4.97 6.62 9.50
CA ASP A 45 5.68 6.07 10.66
C ASP A 45 6.67 4.98 10.24
N PHE A 46 6.24 4.06 9.39
CA PHE A 46 7.13 3.04 8.81
C PHE A 46 8.29 3.66 8.02
N ALA A 47 8.03 4.69 7.21
CA ALA A 47 9.06 5.39 6.45
C ALA A 47 10.10 6.05 7.37
N ASN A 48 9.64 6.68 8.45
CA ASN A 48 10.49 7.30 9.47
C ASN A 48 11.35 6.25 10.19
N ASP A 49 10.77 5.10 10.54
CA ASP A 49 11.50 4.00 11.17
C ASP A 49 12.60 3.45 10.24
N VAL A 50 12.29 3.27 8.96
CA VAL A 50 13.29 2.84 7.96
C VAL A 50 14.43 3.84 7.87
N GLU A 51 14.14 5.14 7.80
CA GLU A 51 15.17 6.18 7.73
C GLU A 51 16.06 6.17 8.99
N GLN A 52 15.47 6.05 10.18
CA GLN A 52 16.21 5.95 11.43
C GLN A 52 17.07 4.69 11.51
N LEU A 53 16.50 3.52 11.21
CA LEU A 53 17.20 2.22 11.27
C LEU A 53 18.34 2.13 10.26
N THR A 54 18.23 2.83 9.15
CA THR A 54 19.26 2.86 8.10
C THR A 54 20.22 4.03 8.25
N ASN A 55 20.08 4.81 9.31
CA ASN A 55 20.86 6.04 9.56
C ASN A 55 20.86 6.99 8.34
N GLY A 56 19.68 7.17 7.74
CA GLY A 56 19.45 8.05 6.61
C GLY A 56 19.93 7.50 5.24
N SER A 57 20.43 6.27 5.16
CA SER A 57 20.89 5.71 3.88
C SER A 57 19.72 5.24 2.99
N VAL A 58 18.54 5.02 3.56
CA VAL A 58 17.31 4.72 2.83
C VAL A 58 16.22 5.69 3.27
N ARG A 59 15.58 6.36 2.32
CA ARG A 59 14.44 7.25 2.55
C ARG A 59 13.25 6.83 1.68
N ILE A 60 12.07 6.78 2.28
CA ILE A 60 10.82 6.51 1.56
C ILE A 60 10.08 7.84 1.37
N GLU A 61 9.86 8.21 0.12
CA GLU A 61 9.07 9.37 -0.26
C GLU A 61 7.65 8.93 -0.62
N ILE A 62 6.67 9.35 0.21
CA ILE A 62 5.28 8.96 0.03
C ILE A 62 4.60 9.93 -0.93
N LEU A 63 4.15 9.42 -2.06
CA LEU A 63 3.40 10.14 -3.07
C LEU A 63 1.88 9.91 -2.86
N PRO A 64 1.06 10.96 -2.90
CA PRO A 64 -0.38 10.83 -2.72
C PRO A 64 -1.04 10.06 -3.87
N ALA A 65 -2.28 9.64 -3.66
CA ALA A 65 -3.11 9.02 -4.69
C ALA A 65 -3.15 9.89 -5.95
N GLY A 66 -2.93 9.25 -7.10
CA GLY A 66 -2.97 9.92 -8.41
C GLY A 66 -1.75 10.77 -8.75
N ALA A 67 -0.69 10.78 -7.94
CA ALA A 67 0.50 11.60 -8.19
C ALA A 67 1.25 11.17 -9.46
N VAL A 68 1.33 9.88 -9.72
CA VAL A 68 1.99 9.31 -10.91
C VAL A 68 0.98 8.59 -11.79
N VAL A 69 0.22 7.66 -11.20
CA VAL A 69 -0.80 6.86 -11.90
C VAL A 69 -2.09 6.75 -11.09
N GLY A 70 -3.17 6.30 -11.73
CA GLY A 70 -4.43 5.98 -11.06
C GLY A 70 -4.27 4.82 -10.06
N PRO A 71 -5.20 4.69 -9.07
CA PRO A 71 -5.10 3.66 -8.03
C PRO A 71 -4.98 2.22 -8.54
N ARG A 72 -5.60 1.89 -9.67
CA ARG A 72 -5.57 0.54 -10.25
C ARG A 72 -4.29 0.23 -11.01
N ASP A 73 -3.55 1.28 -11.40
CA ASP A 73 -2.36 1.18 -12.25
C ASP A 73 -1.06 1.17 -11.43
N ILE A 74 -1.16 1.26 -10.08
CA ILE A 74 0.01 1.28 -9.19
C ILE A 74 0.87 0.03 -9.36
N LEU A 75 0.26 -1.16 -9.48
CA LEU A 75 1.00 -2.40 -9.70
C LEU A 75 1.84 -2.34 -10.99
N ASP A 76 1.21 -1.89 -12.07
CA ASP A 76 1.89 -1.78 -13.38
C ASP A 76 2.99 -0.71 -13.35
N ALA A 77 2.79 0.36 -12.58
CA ALA A 77 3.80 1.40 -12.40
C ALA A 77 5.03 0.89 -11.62
N VAL A 78 4.83 0.06 -10.60
CA VAL A 78 5.94 -0.59 -9.87
C VAL A 78 6.63 -1.62 -10.77
N ASP A 79 5.88 -2.47 -11.46
CA ASP A 79 6.43 -3.47 -12.39
C ASP A 79 7.27 -2.83 -13.49
N ALA A 80 6.82 -1.69 -14.03
CA ALA A 80 7.52 -0.92 -15.04
C ALA A 80 8.67 -0.04 -14.50
N GLY A 81 8.85 0.04 -13.18
CA GLY A 81 9.87 0.88 -12.54
C GLY A 81 9.58 2.39 -12.62
N LEU A 82 8.32 2.79 -12.82
CA LEU A 82 7.94 4.21 -12.79
C LEU A 82 7.96 4.77 -11.36
N VAL A 83 7.68 3.93 -10.38
CA VAL A 83 7.87 4.15 -8.95
C VAL A 83 8.50 2.90 -8.34
N GLU A 84 9.24 3.05 -7.26
CA GLU A 84 9.95 1.95 -6.63
C GLU A 84 9.03 1.09 -5.74
N ALA A 85 7.93 1.67 -5.23
CA ALA A 85 6.97 0.98 -4.37
C ALA A 85 5.54 1.50 -4.54
N GLY A 86 4.58 0.70 -4.10
CA GLY A 86 3.17 1.07 -4.04
C GLY A 86 2.53 0.64 -2.72
N PHE A 87 1.74 1.50 -2.12
CA PHE A 87 0.85 1.17 -1.02
C PHE A 87 -0.58 1.07 -1.54
N ALA A 88 -1.10 -0.14 -1.63
CA ALA A 88 -2.42 -0.41 -2.21
C ALA A 88 -3.02 -1.72 -1.69
N TRP A 89 -4.29 -1.93 -1.95
CA TRP A 89 -4.98 -3.18 -1.64
C TRP A 89 -4.93 -4.15 -2.81
N THR A 90 -4.50 -5.37 -2.55
CA THR A 90 -4.31 -6.41 -3.56
C THR A 90 -5.57 -6.69 -4.37
N HIS A 91 -6.77 -6.59 -3.77
CA HIS A 91 -8.04 -6.81 -4.47
C HIS A 91 -8.33 -5.81 -5.61
N TYR A 92 -7.60 -4.70 -5.70
CA TYR A 92 -7.73 -3.77 -6.83
C TYR A 92 -7.32 -4.42 -8.16
N TRP A 93 -6.54 -5.48 -8.10
CA TRP A 93 -6.06 -6.26 -9.25
C TRP A 93 -6.79 -7.59 -9.42
N GLY A 94 -7.98 -7.74 -8.82
CA GLY A 94 -8.85 -8.89 -9.01
C GLY A 94 -9.22 -9.17 -10.48
N GLY A 95 -9.18 -8.13 -11.32
CA GLY A 95 -9.34 -8.26 -12.78
C GLY A 95 -8.12 -8.85 -13.50
N LYS A 96 -6.91 -8.76 -12.90
CA LYS A 96 -5.70 -9.42 -13.43
C LYS A 96 -5.64 -10.89 -13.00
N HIS A 97 -5.92 -11.15 -11.74
CA HIS A 97 -5.97 -12.50 -11.19
C HIS A 97 -7.03 -12.59 -10.08
N PRO A 98 -7.99 -13.52 -10.17
CA PRO A 98 -9.11 -13.59 -9.20
C PRO A 98 -8.65 -13.83 -7.76
N ALA A 99 -7.53 -14.55 -7.53
CA ALA A 99 -6.98 -14.75 -6.20
C ALA A 99 -6.49 -13.47 -5.52
N ALA A 100 -6.26 -12.38 -6.26
CA ALA A 100 -5.93 -11.09 -5.68
C ALA A 100 -7.00 -10.58 -4.69
N ASN A 101 -8.27 -10.96 -4.90
CA ASN A 101 -9.37 -10.65 -3.99
C ASN A 101 -9.21 -11.30 -2.59
N LEU A 102 -8.46 -12.40 -2.48
CA LEU A 102 -8.31 -13.14 -1.23
C LEU A 102 -7.28 -12.49 -0.28
N PHE A 103 -6.42 -11.61 -0.80
CA PHE A 103 -5.33 -11.01 -0.05
C PHE A 103 -5.57 -9.55 0.36
N GLY A 104 -6.66 -8.95 -0.03
CA GLY A 104 -6.89 -7.54 0.23
C GLY A 104 -8.35 -7.12 0.29
N ALA A 105 -9.29 -8.06 0.14
CA ALA A 105 -10.70 -7.76 0.29
C ALA A 105 -11.11 -7.86 1.76
N PRO A 106 -11.80 -6.87 2.30
CA PRO A 106 -12.35 -6.90 3.66
C PRO A 106 -13.60 -7.80 3.69
N ILE A 107 -13.42 -9.11 3.52
CA ILE A 107 -14.53 -10.07 3.56
C ILE A 107 -14.96 -10.34 5.01
N ALA A 108 -14.07 -10.11 5.96
CA ALA A 108 -14.29 -10.33 7.38
C ALA A 108 -15.07 -9.16 7.98
N GLY A 109 -16.37 -9.16 7.81
CA GLY A 109 -17.28 -8.23 8.49
C GLY A 109 -18.31 -8.99 9.33
N ALA A 110 -18.82 -8.37 10.39
CA ALA A 110 -19.95 -8.86 11.20
C ALA A 110 -19.80 -10.31 11.72
N GLY A 111 -18.58 -10.73 12.08
CA GLY A 111 -18.30 -12.06 12.61
C GLY A 111 -18.27 -13.19 11.58
N VAL A 112 -18.22 -12.85 10.30
CA VAL A 112 -18.06 -13.80 9.19
C VAL A 112 -16.67 -13.63 8.60
N GLY A 113 -15.95 -14.73 8.42
CA GLY A 113 -14.61 -14.73 7.84
C GLY A 113 -13.48 -14.78 8.89
N ILE A 114 -12.26 -14.58 8.42
CA ILE A 114 -11.05 -14.62 9.23
C ILE A 114 -10.75 -13.25 9.82
N ASP A 115 -10.44 -13.18 11.12
CA ASP A 115 -10.02 -11.92 11.74
C ASP A 115 -8.55 -11.58 11.42
N ASN A 116 -8.11 -10.36 11.77
CA ASN A 116 -6.78 -9.87 11.44
C ASN A 116 -5.66 -10.73 12.03
N ILE A 117 -5.81 -11.17 13.25
CA ILE A 117 -4.78 -11.97 13.96
C ILE A 117 -4.67 -13.34 13.33
N ALA A 118 -5.81 -13.97 13.05
CA ALA A 118 -5.86 -15.26 12.37
C ALA A 118 -5.33 -15.14 10.93
N PHE A 119 -5.66 -14.06 10.22
CA PHE A 119 -5.13 -13.80 8.86
C PHE A 119 -3.60 -13.64 8.87
N LEU A 120 -3.07 -12.82 9.77
CA LEU A 120 -1.62 -12.65 9.90
C LEU A 120 -0.91 -13.94 10.29
N SER A 121 -1.52 -14.71 11.21
CA SER A 121 -0.98 -16.00 11.62
C SER A 121 -0.95 -17.00 10.46
N TRP A 122 -2.05 -17.10 9.72
CA TRP A 122 -2.09 -17.91 8.51
C TRP A 122 -1.08 -17.43 7.47
N PHE A 123 -0.99 -16.12 7.25
CA PHE A 123 -0.06 -15.56 6.27
C PHE A 123 1.40 -15.90 6.62
N GLN A 124 1.78 -15.79 7.89
CA GLN A 124 3.17 -16.02 8.31
C GLN A 124 3.51 -17.50 8.50
N TYR A 125 2.55 -18.32 8.96
CA TYR A 125 2.83 -19.69 9.43
C TYR A 125 1.96 -20.76 8.74
N GLY A 126 0.96 -20.37 7.98
CA GLY A 126 -0.02 -21.27 7.37
C GLY A 126 0.07 -21.38 5.85
N GLY A 127 1.17 -20.90 5.24
CA GLY A 127 1.37 -20.97 3.79
C GLY A 127 0.82 -19.77 3.01
N GLY A 128 0.28 -18.76 3.70
CA GLY A 128 -0.29 -17.58 3.05
C GLY A 128 0.75 -16.77 2.28
N LYS A 129 1.96 -16.64 2.84
CA LYS A 129 3.06 -15.92 2.20
C LYS A 129 3.50 -16.56 0.89
N GLU A 130 3.63 -17.86 0.85
CA GLU A 130 4.00 -18.63 -0.33
C GLU A 130 2.94 -18.49 -1.44
N LEU A 131 1.65 -18.50 -1.06
CA LEU A 131 0.55 -18.26 -2.00
C LEU A 131 0.56 -16.81 -2.51
N TYR A 132 0.90 -15.85 -1.66
CA TYR A 132 1.00 -14.46 -2.04
C TYR A 132 2.17 -14.19 -2.99
N ASP A 133 3.32 -14.79 -2.73
CA ASP A 133 4.48 -14.73 -3.64
C ASP A 133 4.11 -15.35 -5.00
N ARG A 134 3.45 -16.51 -5.00
CA ARG A 134 3.00 -17.18 -6.23
C ARG A 134 1.97 -16.36 -7.03
N LEU A 135 1.13 -15.57 -6.36
CA LEU A 135 0.17 -14.68 -7.03
C LEU A 135 0.86 -13.70 -7.98
N TRP A 136 1.98 -13.11 -7.56
CA TRP A 136 2.75 -12.16 -8.40
C TRP A 136 3.39 -12.88 -9.58
N ASP A 137 3.92 -14.07 -9.36
CA ASP A 137 4.50 -14.90 -10.43
C ASP A 137 3.42 -15.26 -11.48
N GLU A 138 2.22 -15.66 -11.03
CA GLU A 138 1.10 -16.02 -11.92
C GLU A 138 0.51 -14.80 -12.65
N MET A 139 0.60 -13.60 -12.10
CA MET A 139 0.28 -12.35 -12.79
C MET A 139 1.34 -11.93 -13.82
N GLY A 140 2.53 -12.53 -13.77
CA GLY A 140 3.65 -12.21 -14.66
C GLY A 140 4.27 -10.84 -14.38
N VAL A 141 4.22 -10.35 -13.15
CA VAL A 141 4.76 -9.06 -12.73
C VAL A 141 6.02 -9.25 -11.88
N ASN A 142 7.01 -8.39 -12.09
CA ASN A 142 8.27 -8.39 -11.35
C ASN A 142 8.18 -7.53 -10.10
N VAL A 143 7.36 -7.94 -9.15
CA VAL A 143 7.16 -7.23 -7.89
C VAL A 143 7.32 -8.17 -6.70
N LYS A 144 7.59 -7.60 -5.51
CA LYS A 144 7.58 -8.31 -4.23
C LYS A 144 6.50 -7.70 -3.35
N GLY A 145 5.54 -8.53 -2.92
CA GLY A 145 4.46 -8.11 -2.04
C GLY A 145 4.80 -8.31 -0.56
N PHE A 146 4.40 -7.34 0.26
CA PHE A 146 4.49 -7.38 1.71
C PHE A 146 3.17 -6.94 2.31
N LEU A 147 2.77 -7.54 3.44
CA LEU A 147 1.67 -7.01 4.23
C LEU A 147 2.21 -5.86 5.10
N LEU A 148 1.64 -4.70 4.95
CA LEU A 148 2.01 -3.53 5.75
C LEU A 148 0.97 -3.24 6.84
N GLN A 149 -0.31 -3.35 6.48
CA GLN A 149 -1.41 -2.96 7.35
C GLN A 149 -2.57 -3.95 7.24
N PRO A 150 -2.86 -4.72 8.30
CA PRO A 150 -4.08 -5.51 8.35
C PRO A 150 -5.28 -4.59 8.60
N VAL A 151 -6.30 -4.72 7.75
CA VAL A 151 -7.56 -3.99 7.89
C VAL A 151 -8.55 -4.84 8.68
N GLY A 152 -9.18 -4.25 9.69
CA GLY A 152 -10.23 -4.90 10.49
C GLY A 152 -11.54 -5.05 9.72
N PRO A 153 -12.55 -5.64 10.38
CA PRO A 153 -13.91 -5.69 9.85
C PRO A 153 -14.41 -4.29 9.55
N GLU A 154 -14.90 -4.06 8.35
CA GLU A 154 -15.51 -2.78 7.97
C GLU A 154 -16.99 -2.76 8.37
N ALA A 155 -17.50 -1.58 8.72
CA ALA A 155 -18.93 -1.35 8.80
C ALA A 155 -19.56 -1.51 7.40
N LEU A 156 -20.85 -1.89 7.36
CA LEU A 156 -21.57 -2.01 6.09
C LEU A 156 -21.46 -0.76 5.23
N GLY A 157 -21.55 0.42 5.85
CA GLY A 157 -21.44 1.70 5.17
C GLY A 157 -21.97 2.86 5.99
N TRP A 158 -21.94 4.03 5.37
CA TRP A 158 -22.51 5.28 5.86
C TRP A 158 -23.68 5.65 4.97
N PHE A 159 -24.85 5.86 5.57
CA PHE A 159 -26.11 6.03 4.86
C PHE A 159 -26.78 7.35 5.21
N PRO A 160 -27.46 8.00 4.25
CA PRO A 160 -28.18 9.27 4.50
C PRO A 160 -29.41 9.07 5.41
N SER A 161 -29.92 7.85 5.50
CA SER A 161 -31.04 7.47 6.34
C SER A 161 -30.88 6.04 6.84
N LYS A 162 -31.64 5.65 7.85
CA LYS A 162 -31.66 4.30 8.39
C LYS A 162 -32.10 3.30 7.32
N ILE A 163 -31.35 2.21 7.19
CA ILE A 163 -31.70 1.06 6.35
C ILE A 163 -32.48 0.06 7.22
N GLU A 164 -33.73 -0.15 6.94
CA GLU A 164 -34.61 -1.05 7.69
C GLU A 164 -34.93 -2.32 6.91
N SER A 165 -34.70 -2.31 5.60
CA SER A 165 -34.97 -3.42 4.71
C SER A 165 -33.95 -3.51 3.57
N MET A 166 -33.90 -4.67 2.92
CA MET A 166 -33.12 -4.84 1.69
C MET A 166 -33.62 -3.95 0.55
N ASP A 167 -34.91 -3.64 0.52
CA ASP A 167 -35.48 -2.75 -0.50
C ASP A 167 -35.03 -1.30 -0.32
N ASP A 168 -34.77 -0.85 0.91
CA ASP A 168 -34.19 0.46 1.16
C ASP A 168 -32.75 0.52 0.66
N PHE A 169 -31.99 -0.54 0.91
CA PHE A 169 -30.60 -0.64 0.44
C PHE A 169 -30.50 -0.67 -1.09
N ARG A 170 -31.38 -1.40 -1.76
CA ARG A 170 -31.43 -1.50 -3.23
C ARG A 170 -31.76 -0.20 -3.96
N LYS A 171 -32.38 0.77 -3.28
CA LYS A 171 -32.70 2.08 -3.85
C LYS A 171 -31.48 3.01 -3.96
N LEU A 172 -30.39 2.69 -3.26
CA LEU A 172 -29.20 3.52 -3.18
C LEU A 172 -28.17 3.14 -4.24
N ARG A 173 -27.49 4.14 -4.78
CA ARG A 173 -26.23 3.95 -5.49
C ARG A 173 -25.14 3.82 -4.44
N PHE A 174 -24.76 2.60 -4.16
CA PHE A 174 -23.86 2.27 -3.06
C PHE A 174 -22.42 2.12 -3.56
N ARG A 175 -21.49 2.84 -2.95
CA ARG A 175 -20.08 2.64 -3.25
C ARG A 175 -19.62 1.30 -2.69
N ALA A 176 -18.92 0.55 -3.51
CA ALA A 176 -18.19 -0.63 -3.06
C ALA A 176 -16.72 -0.55 -3.48
N PRO A 177 -15.80 -1.18 -2.75
CA PRO A 177 -14.45 -1.36 -3.26
C PRO A 177 -14.45 -2.17 -4.55
N PRO A 178 -13.46 -1.96 -5.44
CA PRO A 178 -13.29 -2.82 -6.61
C PRO A 178 -13.13 -4.28 -6.21
N GLY A 179 -13.62 -5.20 -7.06
CA GLY A 179 -13.44 -6.63 -6.90
C GLY A 179 -14.69 -7.36 -6.41
N MET A 180 -14.49 -8.44 -5.66
CA MET A 180 -15.54 -9.41 -5.30
C MET A 180 -16.66 -8.83 -4.44
N VAL A 181 -16.36 -7.86 -3.56
CA VAL A 181 -17.36 -7.25 -2.67
C VAL A 181 -18.42 -6.50 -3.48
N GLY A 182 -17.99 -5.68 -4.45
CA GLY A 182 -18.92 -4.98 -5.34
C GLY A 182 -19.78 -5.94 -6.17
N ALA A 183 -19.19 -7.04 -6.65
CA ALA A 183 -19.93 -8.08 -7.35
C ALA A 183 -21.01 -8.72 -6.46
N ALA A 184 -20.67 -9.05 -5.20
CA ALA A 184 -21.62 -9.62 -4.25
C ALA A 184 -22.82 -8.70 -3.98
N TYR A 185 -22.60 -7.40 -3.86
CA TYR A 185 -23.71 -6.45 -3.72
C TYR A 185 -24.61 -6.39 -4.96
N ASN A 186 -24.03 -6.43 -6.15
CA ASN A 186 -24.80 -6.46 -7.39
C ASN A 186 -25.66 -7.73 -7.50
N GLU A 187 -25.15 -8.90 -7.06
CA GLU A 187 -25.90 -10.16 -7.05
C GLU A 187 -27.16 -10.10 -6.15
N ILE A 188 -27.14 -9.33 -5.08
CA ILE A 188 -28.31 -9.12 -4.23
C ILE A 188 -29.18 -7.94 -4.66
N GLY A 189 -28.89 -7.35 -5.82
CA GLY A 189 -29.68 -6.28 -6.44
C GLY A 189 -29.39 -4.86 -5.95
N VAL A 190 -28.27 -4.63 -5.24
CA VAL A 190 -27.82 -3.30 -4.88
C VAL A 190 -27.04 -2.71 -6.05
N ALA A 191 -27.29 -1.42 -6.37
CA ALA A 191 -26.57 -0.72 -7.43
C ALA A 191 -25.16 -0.33 -6.93
N ALA A 192 -24.25 -1.31 -6.89
CA ALA A 192 -22.89 -1.10 -6.40
C ALA A 192 -22.00 -0.45 -7.47
N VAL A 193 -21.41 0.68 -7.11
CA VAL A 193 -20.48 1.44 -7.95
C VAL A 193 -19.05 1.24 -7.42
N ALA A 194 -18.23 0.54 -8.20
CA ALA A 194 -16.85 0.25 -7.81
C ALA A 194 -15.95 1.48 -8.07
N MET A 195 -15.36 2.03 -7.00
CA MET A 195 -14.41 3.13 -7.10
C MET A 195 -13.38 3.12 -5.97
N GLY A 196 -12.23 3.75 -6.22
CA GLY A 196 -11.17 3.93 -5.23
C GLY A 196 -11.60 4.82 -4.07
N GLY A 197 -10.93 4.67 -2.92
CA GLY A 197 -11.25 5.44 -1.70
C GLY A 197 -11.14 6.96 -1.91
N ALA A 198 -10.18 7.43 -2.69
CA ALA A 198 -9.99 8.85 -2.98
C ALA A 198 -11.15 9.49 -3.78
N ASP A 199 -11.92 8.68 -4.50
CA ASP A 199 -13.02 9.15 -5.35
C ASP A 199 -14.36 9.25 -4.60
N ILE A 200 -14.46 8.69 -3.39
CA ILE A 200 -15.72 8.58 -2.64
C ILE A 200 -16.31 9.96 -2.32
N LEU A 201 -15.54 10.81 -1.66
CA LEU A 201 -16.03 12.12 -1.21
C LEU A 201 -16.44 13.00 -2.39
N PRO A 202 -15.66 13.15 -3.46
CA PRO A 202 -16.10 13.86 -4.66
C PRO A 202 -17.34 13.27 -5.32
N ALA A 203 -17.54 11.95 -5.26
CA ALA A 203 -18.73 11.30 -5.82
C ALA A 203 -20.00 11.55 -4.99
N LEU A 204 -19.87 11.53 -3.66
CA LEU A 204 -20.96 11.92 -2.74
C LEU A 204 -21.37 13.38 -2.93
N GLU A 205 -20.41 14.29 -2.98
CA GLU A 205 -20.66 15.74 -3.17
C GLU A 205 -21.39 16.04 -4.49
N LYS A 206 -21.05 15.30 -5.56
CA LYS A 206 -21.69 15.42 -6.88
C LYS A 206 -23.00 14.64 -7.00
N GLY A 207 -23.39 13.90 -5.98
CA GLY A 207 -24.53 13.00 -6.03
C GLY A 207 -24.40 11.87 -7.04
N ALA A 208 -23.18 11.41 -7.34
CA ALA A 208 -22.96 10.24 -8.20
C ALA A 208 -23.20 8.92 -7.46
N ILE A 209 -23.03 8.92 -6.15
CA ILE A 209 -23.39 7.87 -5.21
C ILE A 209 -24.19 8.46 -4.05
N ASP A 210 -24.92 7.62 -3.33
CA ASP A 210 -25.77 7.99 -2.20
C ASP A 210 -25.17 7.52 -0.85
N ALA A 211 -24.38 6.44 -0.88
CA ALA A 211 -23.81 5.83 0.30
C ALA A 211 -22.55 5.02 -0.04
#